data_5e4f25488b431b999b448af45d715542
#
_entry.id   5e4f25488b431b999b448af45d715542
#
_cell.length_a   1.000
_cell.length_b   1.000
_cell.length_c   1.000
_cell.angle_alpha   90.00
_cell.angle_beta   90.00
_cell.angle_gamma   90.00
#
_symmetry.space_group_name_H-M   'P 1'
#
loop_
_entity.id
_entity.type
_entity.pdbx_description
1 polymer ?
#
loop_
_entity_poly.entity_id
_entity_poly.type
_entity_poly.pdbx_seq_one_letter_code
_entity_poly.pdbx_strand_id
1 'polypeptide(L)'
;QEKYLDQYLSNEFLRGRVDEVLKLIDGTYAPLDYKFAVYDDLVYNTYRTQLICYSILIEDNFSAVVRKAFLVYIRSKNKLVEIAINDDDKEHVKHCARDIYNIIENNYFPKATKYKQRCLSCTYNNICIK
;
A
#
# COMPACT_ATOMS: atom_id res chain seq x y z
N GLN A 1 20.55 -12.72 -5.96
CA GLN A 1 19.33 -11.94 -5.70
C GLN A 1 18.46 -11.90 -6.94
N GLU A 2 17.21 -12.35 -6.82
CA GLU A 2 16.28 -12.41 -7.93
C GLU A 2 15.32 -11.22 -7.87
N LYS A 3 14.80 -10.80 -9.03
CA LYS A 3 13.76 -9.79 -9.08
C LYS A 3 12.73 -10.12 -10.17
N TYR A 4 11.51 -9.67 -9.93
CA TYR A 4 10.39 -9.84 -10.86
C TYR A 4 9.82 -8.46 -11.16
N LEU A 5 9.73 -8.12 -12.44
CA LEU A 5 9.33 -6.77 -12.89
C LEU A 5 7.85 -6.72 -13.23
N ASP A 6 7.22 -5.58 -12.99
CA ASP A 6 5.85 -5.27 -13.41
C ASP A 6 4.85 -6.37 -13.06
N GLN A 7 4.81 -6.77 -11.79
CA GLN A 7 3.95 -7.85 -11.34
C GLN A 7 2.53 -7.36 -11.02
N TYR A 8 1.54 -7.89 -11.72
CA TYR A 8 0.13 -7.68 -11.40
C TYR A 8 -0.29 -8.73 -10.39
N LEU A 9 -0.59 -8.30 -9.17
CA LEU A 9 -0.91 -9.19 -8.07
C LEU A 9 -2.30 -8.90 -7.53
N SER A 10 -2.98 -9.93 -7.07
CA SER A 10 -4.30 -9.77 -6.46
C SER A 10 -4.54 -10.80 -5.38
N ASN A 11 -5.42 -10.46 -4.45
CA ASN A 11 -5.98 -11.40 -3.49
C ASN A 11 -7.47 -11.10 -3.34
N GLU A 12 -8.11 -11.62 -2.29
CA GLU A 12 -9.55 -11.46 -2.07
C GLU A 12 -9.98 -9.98 -1.97
N PHE A 13 -9.16 -9.13 -1.37
CA PHE A 13 -9.50 -7.72 -1.08
C PHE A 13 -8.70 -6.69 -1.83
N LEU A 14 -7.52 -7.05 -2.34
CA LEU A 14 -6.57 -6.10 -2.90
C LEU A 14 -6.12 -6.53 -4.30
N ARG A 15 -5.77 -5.55 -5.11
CA ARG A 15 -5.05 -5.77 -6.37
C ARG A 15 -4.13 -4.59 -6.62
N GLY A 16 -3.04 -4.86 -7.30
CA GLY A 16 -2.08 -3.81 -7.61
C GLY A 16 -1.02 -4.28 -8.58
N ARG A 17 -0.29 -3.31 -9.11
CA ARG A 17 0.87 -3.55 -9.94
C ARG A 17 2.10 -3.10 -9.18
N VAL A 18 2.99 -4.04 -8.88
CA VAL A 18 4.24 -3.78 -8.16
C VAL A 18 5.34 -3.58 -9.19
N ASP A 19 6.08 -2.47 -9.11
CA ASP A 19 7.13 -2.18 -10.09
C ASP A 19 8.20 -3.26 -10.09
N GLU A 20 8.71 -3.63 -8.92
CA GLU A 20 9.66 -4.73 -8.78
C GLU A 20 9.38 -5.50 -7.49
N VAL A 21 9.47 -6.82 -7.59
CA VAL A 21 9.45 -7.72 -6.44
C VAL A 21 10.84 -8.31 -6.31
N LEU A 22 11.50 -8.09 -5.18
CA LEU A 22 12.86 -8.56 -4.94
C LEU A 22 12.83 -9.77 -4.03
N LYS A 23 13.61 -10.79 -4.39
CA LYS A 23 13.90 -11.91 -3.49
C LYS A 23 15.26 -11.65 -2.85
N LEU A 24 15.27 -11.46 -1.55
CA LEU A 24 16.47 -11.09 -0.80
C LEU A 24 17.30 -12.33 -0.46
N ILE A 25 18.55 -12.09 -0.07
CA ILE A 25 19.52 -13.18 0.25
C ILE A 25 19.01 -14.05 1.40
N ASP A 26 18.31 -13.46 2.38
CA ASP A 26 17.77 -14.18 3.53
C ASP A 26 16.49 -14.98 3.22
N GLY A 27 16.03 -14.97 1.97
CA GLY A 27 14.83 -15.68 1.55
C GLY A 27 13.54 -14.90 1.70
N THR A 28 13.57 -13.71 2.29
CA THR A 28 12.38 -12.85 2.33
C THR A 28 12.22 -12.11 1.00
N TYR A 29 11.03 -11.57 0.78
CA TYR A 29 10.74 -10.78 -0.41
C TYR A 29 10.51 -9.33 -0.02
N ALA A 30 10.67 -8.41 -0.97
CA ALA A 30 10.45 -7.00 -0.73
C ALA A 30 9.90 -6.33 -1.99
N PRO A 31 8.86 -5.48 -1.86
CA PRO A 31 8.44 -4.64 -2.97
C PRO A 31 9.38 -3.47 -3.13
N LEU A 32 9.61 -3.05 -4.35
CA LEU A 32 10.33 -1.82 -4.68
C LEU A 32 9.46 -1.00 -5.60
N ASP A 33 9.29 0.27 -5.26
CA ASP A 33 8.46 1.19 -6.03
C ASP A 33 9.26 2.44 -6.40
N TYR A 34 9.06 2.93 -7.61
CA TYR A 34 9.73 4.14 -8.10
C TYR A 34 8.79 5.33 -7.94
N LYS A 35 9.31 6.40 -7.34
CA LYS A 35 8.56 7.66 -7.21
C LYS A 35 9.28 8.77 -7.97
N PHE A 36 8.57 9.42 -8.87
CA PHE A 36 9.09 10.59 -9.57
C PHE A 36 8.95 11.82 -8.66
N ALA A 37 9.77 11.83 -7.62
CA ALA A 37 9.72 12.85 -6.58
C ALA A 37 11.10 13.07 -5.98
N VAL A 38 11.25 14.18 -5.26
CA VAL A 38 12.44 14.49 -4.48
C VAL A 38 12.25 13.96 -3.06
N TYR A 39 13.27 13.32 -2.51
CA TYR A 39 13.24 12.85 -1.14
C TYR A 39 13.57 14.02 -0.20
N ASP A 40 12.65 14.34 0.69
CA ASP A 40 12.78 15.44 1.65
C ASP A 40 12.86 14.92 3.09
N ASP A 41 13.46 13.77 3.28
CA ASP A 41 13.65 13.08 4.58
C ASP A 41 12.34 12.66 5.25
N LEU A 42 11.25 12.61 4.48
CA LEU A 42 9.95 12.18 4.98
C LEU A 42 9.31 11.21 3.98
N VAL A 43 8.89 10.04 4.47
CA VAL A 43 8.10 9.10 3.70
C VAL A 43 6.63 9.36 3.98
N TYR A 44 5.87 9.74 2.96
CA TYR A 44 4.44 10.00 3.11
C TYR A 44 3.67 8.74 3.47
N ASN A 45 2.65 8.89 4.31
CA ASN A 45 1.80 7.77 4.72
C ASN A 45 1.16 7.05 3.53
N THR A 46 0.82 7.78 2.47
CA THR A 46 0.25 7.20 1.25
C THR A 46 1.24 6.25 0.58
N TYR A 47 2.52 6.62 0.52
CA TYR A 47 3.57 5.75 -0.04
C TYR A 47 3.78 4.52 0.85
N ARG A 48 3.81 4.72 2.16
CA ARG A 48 3.98 3.63 3.12
C ARG A 48 2.81 2.64 3.03
N THR A 49 1.58 3.14 2.98
CA THR A 49 0.38 2.30 2.87
C THR A 49 0.40 1.50 1.57
N GLN A 50 0.80 2.11 0.46
CA GLN A 50 0.93 1.42 -0.82
C GLN A 50 1.92 0.25 -0.73
N LEU A 51 3.06 0.48 -0.09
CA LEU A 51 4.07 -0.57 0.10
C LEU A 51 3.57 -1.68 1.02
N ILE A 52 2.78 -1.36 2.02
CA ILE A 52 2.17 -2.36 2.90
C ILE A 52 1.18 -3.21 2.10
N CYS A 53 0.35 -2.60 1.26
CA CYS A 53 -0.56 -3.33 0.36
C CYS A 53 0.22 -4.26 -0.57
N TYR A 54 1.29 -3.78 -1.17
CA TYR A 54 2.14 -4.59 -2.04
C TYR A 54 2.78 -5.75 -1.27
N SER A 55 3.18 -5.51 -0.02
CA SER A 55 3.76 -6.56 0.83
C SER A 55 2.76 -7.68 1.08
N ILE A 56 1.51 -7.34 1.36
CA ILE A 56 0.44 -8.32 1.55
C ILE A 56 0.23 -9.14 0.27
N LEU A 57 0.17 -8.47 -0.87
CA LEU A 57 -0.02 -9.14 -2.16
C LEU A 57 1.13 -10.08 -2.49
N ILE A 58 2.36 -9.67 -2.22
CA ILE A 58 3.54 -10.51 -2.43
C ILE A 58 3.46 -11.75 -1.54
N GLU A 59 3.13 -11.60 -0.28
CA GLU A 59 3.03 -12.74 0.64
C GLU A 59 1.98 -13.74 0.17
N ASP A 60 0.83 -13.25 -0.30
CA ASP A 60 -0.25 -14.12 -0.75
C ASP A 60 0.06 -14.80 -2.08
N ASN A 61 0.71 -14.10 -3.02
CA ASN A 61 0.96 -14.62 -4.37
C ASN A 61 2.24 -15.45 -4.48
N PHE A 62 3.25 -15.16 -3.67
CA PHE A 62 4.54 -15.85 -3.71
C PHE A 62 4.75 -16.81 -2.56
N SER A 63 3.79 -16.96 -1.65
CA SER A 63 3.93 -17.75 -0.42
C SER A 63 5.19 -17.36 0.34
N ALA A 64 5.38 -16.06 0.51
CA ALA A 64 6.63 -15.47 1.00
C ALA A 64 6.40 -14.65 2.26
N VAL A 65 7.49 -14.20 2.86
CA VAL A 65 7.47 -13.27 3.99
C VAL A 65 8.09 -11.96 3.53
N VAL A 66 7.44 -10.84 3.84
CA VAL A 66 7.93 -9.50 3.55
C VAL A 66 8.15 -8.76 4.87
N ARG A 67 9.37 -8.29 5.10
CA ARG A 67 9.76 -7.57 6.32
C ARG A 67 10.19 -6.15 6.06
N LYS A 68 10.48 -5.83 4.79
CA LYS A 68 10.89 -4.49 4.39
C LYS A 68 10.48 -4.21 2.96
N ALA A 69 10.47 -2.94 2.62
CA ALA A 69 10.13 -2.45 1.30
C ALA A 69 11.10 -1.34 0.91
N PHE A 70 11.14 -1.03 -0.36
CA PHE A 70 12.06 -0.02 -0.89
C PHE A 70 11.32 1.01 -1.73
N LEU A 71 11.70 2.27 -1.57
CA LEU A 71 11.31 3.36 -2.46
C LEU A 71 12.55 3.89 -3.16
N VAL A 72 12.44 4.17 -4.44
CA VAL A 72 13.49 4.85 -5.20
C VAL A 72 12.96 6.21 -5.61
N TYR A 73 13.59 7.28 -5.13
CA TYR A 73 13.23 8.65 -5.44
C TYR A 73 14.05 9.11 -6.64
N ILE A 74 13.42 9.08 -7.81
CA ILE A 74 14.11 9.32 -9.09
C ILE A 74 14.69 10.73 -9.14
N ARG A 75 13.97 11.73 -8.63
CA ARG A 75 14.43 13.13 -8.66
C ARG A 75 15.49 13.45 -7.61
N SER A 76 15.82 12.51 -6.73
CA SER A 76 16.93 12.62 -5.78
C SER A 76 18.06 11.68 -6.17
N LYS A 77 18.41 11.63 -7.46
CA LYS A 77 19.48 10.78 -8.03
C LYS A 77 19.27 9.30 -7.71
N ASN A 78 18.03 8.86 -7.86
CA ASN A 78 17.63 7.46 -7.58
C ASN A 78 17.97 7.03 -6.14
N LYS A 79 17.68 7.91 -5.18
CA LYS A 79 17.93 7.59 -3.77
C LYS A 79 17.06 6.44 -3.32
N LEU A 80 17.72 5.40 -2.81
CA LEU A 80 17.04 4.22 -2.27
C LEU A 80 16.73 4.44 -0.79
N VAL A 81 15.46 4.26 -0.42
CA VAL A 81 15.01 4.37 0.96
C VAL A 81 14.40 3.04 1.40
N GLU A 82 14.93 2.46 2.46
CA GLU A 82 14.42 1.22 3.04
C GLU A 82 13.37 1.54 4.10
N ILE A 83 12.26 0.81 4.07
CA ILE A 83 11.13 0.99 4.99
C ILE A 83 10.84 -0.35 5.64
N ALA A 84 10.84 -0.38 6.98
CA ALA A 84 10.46 -1.58 7.71
C ALA A 84 8.95 -1.82 7.60
N ILE A 85 8.57 -3.06 7.35
CA ILE A 85 7.17 -3.48 7.28
C ILE A 85 6.94 -4.50 8.39
N ASN A 86 6.08 -4.18 9.33
CA ASN A 86 5.80 -5.08 10.45
C ASN A 86 4.40 -5.70 10.32
N ASP A 87 4.12 -6.69 11.14
CA ASP A 87 2.85 -7.42 11.09
C ASP A 87 1.66 -6.54 11.46
N ASP A 88 1.84 -5.60 12.38
CA ASP A 88 0.78 -4.68 12.78
C ASP A 88 0.36 -3.78 11.62
N ASP A 89 1.30 -3.32 10.80
CA ASP A 89 1.01 -2.54 9.60
C ASP A 89 0.12 -3.33 8.64
N LYS A 90 0.47 -4.60 8.42
CA LYS A 90 -0.29 -5.49 7.52
C LYS A 90 -1.70 -5.76 8.06
N GLU A 91 -1.82 -6.02 9.35
CA GLU A 91 -3.12 -6.28 9.97
C GLU A 91 -4.03 -5.06 9.90
N HIS A 92 -3.48 -3.87 10.11
CA HIS A 92 -4.25 -2.63 9.98
C HIS A 92 -4.82 -2.45 8.57
N VAL A 93 -4.01 -2.67 7.54
CA VAL A 93 -4.46 -2.57 6.15
C VAL A 93 -5.50 -3.64 5.83
N LYS A 94 -5.30 -4.86 6.27
CA LYS A 94 -6.27 -5.96 6.09
C LYS A 94 -7.60 -5.62 6.74
N HIS A 95 -7.57 -5.02 7.93
CA HIS A 95 -8.79 -4.60 8.63
C HIS A 95 -9.53 -3.52 7.83
N CYS A 96 -8.82 -2.52 7.34
CA CYS A 96 -9.40 -1.48 6.49
C CYS A 96 -10.02 -2.06 5.21
N ALA A 97 -9.36 -3.02 4.59
CA ALA A 97 -9.87 -3.67 3.38
C ALA A 97 -11.17 -4.45 3.69
N ARG A 98 -11.23 -5.14 4.81
CA ARG A 98 -12.45 -5.83 5.25
C ARG A 98 -13.58 -4.87 5.53
N ASP A 99 -13.30 -3.71 6.12
CA ASP A 99 -14.31 -2.69 6.38
C ASP A 99 -14.90 -2.17 5.06
N ILE A 100 -14.07 -1.91 4.06
CA ILE A 100 -14.52 -1.49 2.74
C ILE A 100 -15.39 -2.56 2.09
N TYR A 101 -14.97 -3.82 2.18
CA TYR A 101 -15.73 -4.96 1.66
C TYR A 101 -17.12 -5.03 2.34
N ASN A 102 -17.18 -4.88 3.65
CA ASN A 102 -18.42 -4.91 4.41
C ASN A 102 -19.37 -3.77 4.00
N ILE A 103 -18.83 -2.59 3.72
CA ILE A 103 -19.63 -1.46 3.22
C ILE A 103 -20.30 -1.83 1.89
N ILE A 104 -19.54 -2.43 0.99
CA ILE A 104 -20.04 -2.82 -0.33
C ILE A 104 -21.10 -3.92 -0.22
N GLU A 105 -20.79 -4.98 0.55
CA GLU A 105 -21.65 -6.16 0.65
C GLU A 105 -22.97 -5.90 1.42
N ASN A 106 -22.90 -5.08 2.46
CA ASN A 106 -24.01 -4.90 3.40
C ASN A 106 -24.65 -3.51 3.32
N ASN A 107 -24.28 -2.70 2.32
CA ASN A 107 -24.75 -1.32 2.20
C ASN A 107 -24.57 -0.50 3.47
N TYR A 108 -23.50 -0.79 4.22
CA TYR A 108 -23.18 -0.06 5.42
C TYR A 108 -22.36 1.17 5.07
N PHE A 109 -22.84 2.34 5.51
CA PHE A 109 -22.13 3.60 5.27
C PHE A 109 -21.49 4.09 6.56
N PRO A 110 -20.17 4.31 6.55
CA PRO A 110 -19.49 4.86 7.71
C PRO A 110 -19.93 6.30 7.98
N LYS A 111 -19.69 6.77 9.20
CA LYS A 111 -19.96 8.17 9.53
C LYS A 111 -19.11 9.10 8.68
N ALA A 112 -19.67 10.25 8.32
CA ALA A 112 -18.92 11.29 7.64
C ALA A 112 -17.78 11.80 8.52
N THR A 113 -16.73 12.29 7.88
CA THR A 113 -15.61 12.91 8.61
C THR A 113 -16.10 14.13 9.41
N LYS A 114 -15.49 14.36 10.57
CA LYS A 114 -15.70 15.57 11.34
C LYS A 114 -15.08 16.81 10.68
N TYR A 115 -14.23 16.62 9.70
CA TYR A 115 -13.58 17.72 8.97
C TYR A 115 -14.41 18.09 7.75
N LYS A 116 -15.34 19.01 7.93
CA LYS A 116 -16.31 19.42 6.90
C LYS A 116 -15.65 19.89 5.59
N GLN A 117 -14.46 20.46 5.65
CA GLN A 117 -13.74 20.89 4.44
C GLN A 117 -13.42 19.75 3.49
N ARG A 118 -13.22 18.55 4.01
CA ARG A 118 -12.99 17.36 3.19
C ARG A 118 -14.21 16.99 2.36
N CYS A 119 -15.41 17.32 2.86
CA CYS A 119 -16.65 17.01 2.16
C CYS A 119 -16.86 17.89 0.93
N LEU A 120 -16.31 19.09 0.91
CA LEU A 120 -16.50 20.05 -0.19
C LEU A 120 -15.95 19.55 -1.51
N SER A 121 -14.84 18.80 -1.47
CA SER A 121 -14.20 18.22 -2.66
C SER A 121 -14.36 16.71 -2.72
N CYS A 122 -15.18 16.11 -1.86
CA CYS A 122 -15.38 14.67 -1.81
C CYS A 122 -16.31 14.23 -2.94
N THR A 123 -15.88 13.23 -3.72
CA THR A 123 -16.69 12.67 -4.82
C THR A 123 -18.02 12.10 -4.31
N TYR A 124 -18.06 11.61 -3.08
CA TYR A 124 -19.23 10.95 -2.49
C TYR A 124 -20.06 11.89 -1.59
N ASN A 125 -19.85 13.21 -1.67
CA ASN A 125 -20.53 14.17 -0.82
C ASN A 125 -22.06 14.07 -0.90
N ASN A 126 -22.60 13.75 -2.08
CA ASN A 126 -24.05 13.67 -2.31
C ASN A 126 -24.70 12.46 -1.63
N ILE A 127 -23.97 11.40 -1.40
CA ILE A 127 -24.50 10.14 -0.86
C ILE A 127 -24.00 9.83 0.55
N CYS A 128 -23.08 10.61 1.07
CA CYS A 128 -22.52 10.40 2.43
C CYS A 128 -23.55 10.81 3.49
N ILE A 129 -23.71 9.99 4.51
CA ILE A 129 -24.54 10.29 5.70
C ILE A 129 -23.76 11.27 6.59
N LYS A 130 -24.31 12.45 6.76
CA LYS A 130 -23.64 13.54 7.51
C LYS A 130 -24.20 13.70 8.90
#